data_91d2773fb1c1f647659a2106b0d8dfd6
#
_entry.id   91d2773fb1c1f647659a2106b0d8dfd6
#
_cell.length_a   1.000
_cell.length_b   1.000
_cell.length_c   1.000
_cell.angle_alpha   90.00
_cell.angle_beta   90.00
_cell.angle_gamma   90.00
#
_symmetry.space_group_name_H-M   'P 1'
#
loop_
_entity.id
_entity.type
_entity.pdbx_description
1 polymer ?
#
loop_
_entity_poly.entity_id
_entity_poly.type
_entity_poly.pdbx_seq_one_letter_code
_entity_poly.pdbx_strand_id
1 'polypeptide(L)'
;MTKLQHPIVIIFGAGASRGGLDKVPGVPPPVDRDFFDIANQLVGHGTPKLTKKVLNDVWQLYSRTNGIGLETYYRELETRAIIGEFAKTANQPKDWGRRQKDLEELIRRVYVHTTVFDTQAVTVNPKKSEIHKKILEKLEPKDIIITFNYDLVIEESFSSARLWNLIDGYGIQTSGKTKGWAKRWLSDKEYINGEKSKISLLKLHGSLNWKSYNGTTIRLKPKPYLVSTRKGKIRFEKILILAPGWNKRVDKNPYKKFWREARLQLEKCKTLMILGYSLPETDLLAHSLLAEVVRTRAARDDFLKQLYLADPNESVKERFVELFTPALGPHGKVFRYHDVEEFSKKIYE
;
A
#
# COMPACT_ATOMS: atom_id res chain seq x y z
N MET A 1 -7.61 -4.96 -29.85
CA MET A 1 -7.06 -4.27 -28.66
C MET A 1 -5.99 -3.28 -28.97
N THR A 2 -5.93 -2.22 -28.16
CA THR A 2 -4.82 -1.29 -28.22
C THR A 2 -3.61 -1.88 -27.50
N LYS A 3 -2.52 -2.14 -28.22
CA LYS A 3 -1.28 -2.68 -27.66
C LYS A 3 -0.81 -1.78 -26.50
N LEU A 4 -0.43 -2.39 -25.36
CA LEU A 4 0.16 -1.67 -24.23
C LEU A 4 1.47 -0.97 -24.67
N GLN A 5 1.67 0.24 -24.22
CA GLN A 5 2.85 1.04 -24.55
C GLN A 5 3.75 1.17 -23.31
N HIS A 6 4.93 0.58 -23.40
CA HIS A 6 5.94 0.64 -22.34
C HIS A 6 6.79 1.92 -22.41
N PRO A 7 7.35 2.39 -21.32
CA PRO A 7 7.24 1.79 -19.98
C PRO A 7 5.88 2.04 -19.34
N ILE A 8 5.43 1.05 -18.57
CA ILE A 8 4.18 1.09 -17.80
C ILE A 8 4.48 1.45 -16.33
N VAL A 9 3.64 2.28 -15.76
CA VAL A 9 3.55 2.43 -14.30
C VAL A 9 2.18 1.94 -13.86
N ILE A 10 2.15 1.02 -12.89
CA ILE A 10 0.91 0.59 -12.23
C ILE A 10 0.87 1.17 -10.83
N ILE A 11 -0.23 1.83 -10.47
CA ILE A 11 -0.54 2.23 -9.09
C ILE A 11 -1.58 1.27 -8.53
N PHE A 12 -1.21 0.50 -7.50
CA PHE A 12 -2.14 -0.33 -6.74
C PHE A 12 -2.54 0.35 -5.43
N GLY A 13 -3.84 0.45 -5.18
CA GLY A 13 -4.40 0.88 -3.91
C GLY A 13 -5.06 -0.26 -3.12
N ALA A 14 -5.64 0.07 -1.97
CA ALA A 14 -6.26 -0.90 -1.06
C ALA A 14 -7.42 -1.67 -1.71
N GLY A 15 -8.17 -1.03 -2.62
CA GLY A 15 -9.23 -1.68 -3.39
C GLY A 15 -8.75 -2.82 -4.26
N ALA A 16 -7.49 -2.76 -4.76
CA ALA A 16 -6.92 -3.85 -5.54
C ALA A 16 -6.63 -5.08 -4.66
N SER A 17 -6.04 -4.91 -3.47
CA SER A 17 -5.85 -6.01 -2.53
C SER A 17 -7.19 -6.57 -2.05
N ARG A 18 -8.21 -5.71 -1.82
CA ARG A 18 -9.57 -6.11 -1.47
C ARG A 18 -10.18 -7.01 -2.53
N GLY A 19 -10.28 -6.54 -3.77
CA GLY A 19 -10.84 -7.30 -4.89
C GLY A 19 -10.00 -8.53 -5.24
N GLY A 20 -8.67 -8.43 -5.13
CA GLY A 20 -7.75 -9.54 -5.37
C GLY A 20 -7.86 -10.69 -4.37
N LEU A 21 -8.35 -10.43 -3.16
CA LEU A 21 -8.52 -11.41 -2.09
C LEU A 21 -9.98 -11.70 -1.74
N ASP A 22 -10.94 -11.14 -2.46
CA ASP A 22 -12.37 -11.32 -2.17
C ASP A 22 -12.80 -12.79 -2.19
N LYS A 23 -12.23 -13.58 -3.10
CA LYS A 23 -12.49 -15.02 -3.23
C LYS A 23 -11.57 -15.91 -2.38
N VAL A 24 -10.65 -15.30 -1.62
CA VAL A 24 -9.74 -16.03 -0.72
C VAL A 24 -10.39 -16.15 0.65
N PRO A 25 -10.43 -17.37 1.26
CA PRO A 25 -11.08 -17.56 2.56
C PRO A 25 -10.58 -16.62 3.64
N GLY A 26 -11.51 -16.16 4.50
CA GLY A 26 -11.25 -15.29 5.63
C GLY A 26 -11.79 -13.86 5.43
N VAL A 27 -11.51 -13.00 6.41
CA VAL A 27 -11.92 -11.60 6.36
C VAL A 27 -11.07 -10.87 5.30
N PRO A 28 -11.68 -10.16 4.33
CA PRO A 28 -10.94 -9.46 3.30
C PRO A 28 -10.18 -8.25 3.87
N PRO A 29 -9.10 -7.77 3.21
CA PRO A 29 -8.39 -6.58 3.67
C PRO A 29 -9.27 -5.34 3.61
N PRO A 30 -9.15 -4.41 4.56
CA PRO A 30 -9.95 -3.20 4.59
C PRO A 30 -9.55 -2.22 3.48
N VAL A 31 -10.52 -1.42 3.07
CA VAL A 31 -10.29 -0.10 2.48
C VAL A 31 -10.44 0.97 3.57
N ASP A 32 -10.13 2.23 3.27
CA ASP A 32 -10.16 3.31 4.26
C ASP A 32 -11.48 3.37 5.04
N ARG A 33 -12.59 3.41 4.34
CA ARG A 33 -13.95 3.65 4.92
C ARG A 33 -14.50 2.51 5.78
N ASP A 34 -14.04 1.27 5.61
CA ASP A 34 -14.53 0.09 6.35
C ASP A 34 -13.50 -0.51 7.31
N PHE A 35 -12.39 0.21 7.52
CA PHE A 35 -11.30 -0.27 8.37
C PHE A 35 -11.77 -0.66 9.78
N PHE A 36 -12.61 0.15 10.42
CA PHE A 36 -13.08 -0.11 11.79
C PHE A 36 -14.13 -1.23 11.83
N ASP A 37 -14.91 -1.40 10.77
CA ASP A 37 -15.88 -2.52 10.66
C ASP A 37 -15.12 -3.85 10.52
N ILE A 38 -14.08 -3.90 9.68
CA ILE A 38 -13.21 -5.05 9.56
C ILE A 38 -12.44 -5.32 10.87
N ALA A 39 -11.93 -4.28 11.53
CA ALA A 39 -11.28 -4.42 12.82
C ALA A 39 -12.24 -5.00 13.88
N ASN A 40 -13.50 -4.62 13.88
CA ASN A 40 -14.53 -5.15 14.78
C ASN A 40 -14.79 -6.64 14.52
N GLN A 41 -14.88 -7.07 13.26
CA GLN A 41 -15.02 -8.49 12.90
C GLN A 41 -13.86 -9.34 13.42
N LEU A 42 -12.67 -8.76 13.53
CA LEU A 42 -11.47 -9.43 14.03
C LEU A 42 -11.30 -9.41 15.56
N VAL A 43 -12.24 -8.86 16.33
CA VAL A 43 -12.15 -8.77 17.80
C VAL A 43 -11.88 -10.12 18.46
N GLY A 44 -12.45 -11.22 17.93
CA GLY A 44 -12.23 -12.59 18.42
C GLY A 44 -10.85 -13.18 18.07
N HIS A 45 -10.10 -12.57 17.15
CA HIS A 45 -8.89 -13.11 16.53
C HIS A 45 -7.58 -12.45 17.01
N GLY A 46 -7.33 -12.38 18.30
CA GLY A 46 -5.94 -12.11 18.75
C GLY A 46 -5.70 -10.88 19.62
N THR A 47 -6.50 -9.81 19.57
CA THR A 47 -6.31 -8.64 20.46
C THR A 47 -7.58 -7.88 20.80
N PRO A 48 -8.55 -8.54 21.42
CA PRO A 48 -9.84 -7.93 21.72
C PRO A 48 -9.72 -6.64 22.55
N LYS A 49 -8.79 -6.57 23.48
CA LYS A 49 -8.58 -5.40 24.33
C LYS A 49 -8.15 -4.15 23.56
N LEU A 50 -7.19 -4.29 22.63
CA LEU A 50 -6.71 -3.17 21.81
C LEU A 50 -7.81 -2.70 20.85
N THR A 51 -8.43 -3.63 20.14
CA THR A 51 -9.49 -3.33 19.17
C THR A 51 -10.65 -2.63 19.85
N LYS A 52 -11.17 -3.19 20.96
CA LYS A 52 -12.26 -2.56 21.74
C LYS A 52 -11.89 -1.17 22.24
N LYS A 53 -10.64 -0.97 22.67
CA LYS A 53 -10.15 0.33 23.14
C LYS A 53 -10.18 1.36 21.99
N VAL A 54 -9.62 1.03 20.83
CA VAL A 54 -9.60 1.95 19.68
C VAL A 54 -11.01 2.23 19.18
N LEU A 55 -11.87 1.21 19.06
CA LEU A 55 -13.27 1.40 18.66
C LEU A 55 -14.03 2.29 19.64
N ASN A 56 -13.79 2.15 20.93
CA ASN A 56 -14.38 3.03 21.94
C ASN A 56 -13.87 4.48 21.81
N ASP A 57 -12.58 4.66 21.51
CA ASP A 57 -12.00 5.99 21.26
C ASP A 57 -12.61 6.65 20.02
N VAL A 58 -12.87 5.88 18.94
CA VAL A 58 -13.61 6.34 17.74
C VAL A 58 -15.02 6.74 18.10
N TRP A 59 -15.73 5.89 18.84
CA TRP A 59 -17.10 6.15 19.30
C TRP A 59 -17.19 7.45 20.12
N GLN A 60 -16.25 7.67 21.03
CA GLN A 60 -16.23 8.88 21.84
C GLN A 60 -16.12 10.16 21.03
N LEU A 61 -15.46 10.11 19.86
CA LEU A 61 -15.27 11.29 19.00
C LEU A 61 -16.40 11.49 18.00
N TYR A 62 -17.00 10.43 17.50
CA TYR A 62 -17.96 10.51 16.38
C TYR A 62 -19.34 9.96 16.70
N SER A 63 -19.56 9.42 17.91
CA SER A 63 -20.80 8.71 18.31
C SER A 63 -21.20 7.55 17.38
N ARG A 64 -20.25 7.08 16.58
CA ARG A 64 -20.39 5.94 15.66
C ARG A 64 -19.00 5.40 15.30
N THR A 65 -18.94 4.19 14.76
CA THR A 65 -17.71 3.61 14.18
C THR A 65 -17.85 3.39 12.68
N ASN A 66 -19.07 3.08 12.23
CA ASN A 66 -19.36 2.77 10.82
C ASN A 66 -19.22 4.01 9.93
N GLY A 67 -18.54 3.84 8.79
CA GLY A 67 -18.34 4.89 7.80
C GLY A 67 -17.32 5.96 8.20
N ILE A 68 -16.62 5.80 9.33
CA ILE A 68 -15.48 6.63 9.68
C ILE A 68 -14.24 6.03 9.01
N GLY A 69 -13.61 6.78 8.10
CA GLY A 69 -12.38 6.36 7.44
C GLY A 69 -11.18 6.35 8.41
N LEU A 70 -10.29 5.41 8.19
CA LEU A 70 -9.04 5.29 8.96
C LEU A 70 -8.22 6.60 8.91
N GLU A 71 -8.07 7.17 7.71
CA GLU A 71 -7.32 8.40 7.51
C GLU A 71 -7.98 9.58 8.19
N THR A 72 -9.32 9.67 8.14
CA THR A 72 -10.08 10.71 8.84
C THR A 72 -9.84 10.67 10.34
N TYR A 73 -9.93 9.49 10.94
CA TYR A 73 -9.70 9.32 12.37
C TYR A 73 -8.24 9.58 12.76
N TYR A 74 -7.29 9.08 11.97
CA TYR A 74 -5.85 9.31 12.24
C TYR A 74 -5.52 10.82 12.22
N ARG A 75 -6.03 11.54 11.21
CA ARG A 75 -5.86 12.99 11.09
C ARG A 75 -6.46 13.74 12.27
N GLU A 76 -7.62 13.32 12.76
CA GLU A 76 -8.24 13.90 13.95
C GLU A 76 -7.33 13.76 15.17
N LEU A 77 -6.72 12.58 15.36
CA LEU A 77 -5.76 12.37 16.46
C LEU A 77 -4.52 13.25 16.32
N GLU A 78 -3.97 13.43 15.11
CA GLU A 78 -2.84 14.32 14.85
C GLU A 78 -3.20 15.79 15.17
N THR A 79 -4.34 16.24 14.68
CA THR A 79 -4.83 17.61 14.92
C THR A 79 -4.99 17.88 16.42
N ARG A 80 -5.62 16.96 17.14
CA ARG A 80 -5.80 17.10 18.59
C ARG A 80 -4.49 17.03 19.37
N ALA A 81 -3.53 16.24 18.91
CA ALA A 81 -2.20 16.23 19.51
C ALA A 81 -1.50 17.59 19.37
N ILE A 82 -1.57 18.20 18.18
CA ILE A 82 -0.99 19.53 17.93
C ILE A 82 -1.71 20.61 18.75
N ILE A 83 -3.05 20.67 18.70
CA ILE A 83 -3.84 21.65 19.45
C ILE A 83 -3.61 21.48 20.95
N GLY A 84 -3.53 20.26 21.45
CA GLY A 84 -3.26 19.97 22.86
C GLY A 84 -1.88 20.42 23.33
N GLU A 85 -0.88 20.48 22.45
CA GLU A 85 0.42 21.07 22.76
C GLU A 85 0.34 22.60 22.93
N PHE A 86 -0.52 23.27 22.17
CA PHE A 86 -0.73 24.73 22.31
C PHE A 86 -1.60 25.09 23.52
N ALA A 87 -2.57 24.24 23.82
CA ALA A 87 -3.58 24.52 24.85
C ALA A 87 -3.19 24.07 26.25
N LYS A 88 -1.95 23.98 26.67
CA LYS A 88 -1.40 23.52 27.98
C LYS A 88 -2.30 23.67 29.21
N THR A 89 -3.59 23.38 29.10
CA THR A 89 -4.56 23.38 30.19
C THR A 89 -4.60 22.05 30.91
N ALA A 90 -4.62 22.08 32.22
CA ALA A 90 -4.48 20.92 33.10
C ALA A 90 -5.54 19.82 32.94
N ASN A 91 -6.61 20.06 32.19
CA ASN A 91 -7.78 19.18 32.08
C ASN A 91 -7.96 18.49 30.72
N GLN A 92 -7.02 18.63 29.78
CA GLN A 92 -7.13 17.86 28.52
C GLN A 92 -6.45 16.49 28.63
N PRO A 93 -7.02 15.44 28.03
CA PRO A 93 -6.39 14.13 28.06
C PRO A 93 -5.01 14.19 27.40
N LYS A 94 -3.94 14.05 28.18
CA LYS A 94 -2.54 13.96 27.71
C LYS A 94 -2.25 12.75 26.81
N ASP A 95 -3.25 12.22 26.11
CA ASP A 95 -3.28 10.83 25.67
C ASP A 95 -3.35 10.64 24.14
N TRP A 96 -3.36 11.73 23.37
CA TRP A 96 -3.49 11.66 21.90
C TRP A 96 -2.36 10.87 21.25
N GLY A 97 -1.12 11.08 21.69
CA GLY A 97 0.02 10.31 21.19
C GLY A 97 -0.03 8.81 21.53
N ARG A 98 -0.71 8.43 22.62
CA ARG A 98 -0.96 7.02 22.94
C ARG A 98 -2.04 6.46 22.02
N ARG A 99 -3.12 7.19 21.77
CA ARG A 99 -4.19 6.79 20.84
C ARG A 99 -3.66 6.58 19.42
N GLN A 100 -2.76 7.44 18.94
CA GLN A 100 -2.07 7.23 17.66
C GLN A 100 -1.27 5.93 17.64
N LYS A 101 -0.49 5.64 18.68
CA LYS A 101 0.28 4.37 18.77
C LYS A 101 -0.62 3.15 18.84
N ASP A 102 -1.73 3.23 19.57
CA ASP A 102 -2.71 2.15 19.65
C ASP A 102 -3.35 1.90 18.26
N LEU A 103 -3.68 2.97 17.53
CA LEU A 103 -4.20 2.87 16.16
C LEU A 103 -3.18 2.30 15.18
N GLU A 104 -1.93 2.76 15.22
CA GLU A 104 -0.84 2.20 14.38
C GLU A 104 -0.64 0.71 14.64
N GLU A 105 -0.73 0.27 15.89
CA GLU A 105 -0.65 -1.15 16.23
C GLU A 105 -1.89 -1.91 15.73
N LEU A 106 -3.09 -1.31 15.80
CA LEU A 106 -4.30 -1.91 15.25
C LEU A 106 -4.21 -2.03 13.72
N ILE A 107 -3.72 -1.01 13.02
CA ILE A 107 -3.49 -1.06 11.56
C ILE A 107 -2.64 -2.28 11.20
N ARG A 108 -1.48 -2.46 11.85
CA ARG A 108 -0.59 -3.60 11.59
C ARG A 108 -1.33 -4.92 11.77
N ARG A 109 -2.10 -5.05 12.85
CA ARG A 109 -2.81 -6.30 13.18
C ARG A 109 -3.91 -6.61 12.20
N VAL A 110 -4.72 -5.62 11.83
CA VAL A 110 -5.80 -5.79 10.86
C VAL A 110 -5.23 -6.23 9.51
N TYR A 111 -4.22 -5.54 8.98
CA TYR A 111 -3.63 -5.93 7.70
C TYR A 111 -2.93 -7.30 7.75
N VAL A 112 -2.26 -7.65 8.84
CA VAL A 112 -1.68 -8.98 8.99
C VAL A 112 -2.78 -10.05 9.03
N HIS A 113 -3.84 -9.85 9.83
CA HIS A 113 -4.92 -10.84 9.91
C HIS A 113 -5.66 -11.03 8.59
N THR A 114 -5.85 -9.97 7.83
CA THR A 114 -6.62 -10.03 6.57
C THR A 114 -5.80 -10.51 5.37
N THR A 115 -4.47 -10.26 5.38
CA THR A 115 -3.62 -10.54 4.20
C THR A 115 -2.59 -11.64 4.40
N VAL A 116 -2.43 -12.18 5.64
CA VAL A 116 -1.41 -13.17 5.97
C VAL A 116 -1.99 -14.44 6.57
N PHE A 117 -2.90 -14.31 7.53
CA PHE A 117 -3.43 -15.49 8.21
C PHE A 117 -4.47 -16.21 7.36
N ASP A 118 -4.25 -17.51 7.16
CA ASP A 118 -5.31 -18.44 6.81
C ASP A 118 -5.94 -18.93 8.13
N THR A 119 -7.25 -18.73 8.27
CA THR A 119 -7.99 -19.13 9.46
C THR A 119 -8.10 -20.65 9.61
N GLN A 120 -7.83 -21.40 8.55
CA GLN A 120 -7.90 -22.87 8.53
C GLN A 120 -6.52 -23.52 8.67
N ALA A 121 -5.46 -22.88 8.22
CA ALA A 121 -4.10 -23.38 8.35
C ALA A 121 -3.32 -22.43 9.28
N VAL A 122 -2.68 -22.96 10.30
CA VAL A 122 -1.81 -22.20 11.24
C VAL A 122 -0.55 -21.63 10.54
N THR A 123 -0.64 -21.33 9.25
CA THR A 123 0.47 -20.88 8.42
C THR A 123 0.52 -19.37 8.33
N VAL A 124 1.69 -18.79 8.57
CA VAL A 124 1.97 -17.36 8.49
C VAL A 124 2.54 -17.04 7.10
N ASN A 125 1.77 -17.32 6.06
CA ASN A 125 2.16 -16.98 4.71
C ASN A 125 1.28 -15.84 4.18
N PRO A 126 1.85 -14.83 3.49
CA PRO A 126 1.04 -13.83 2.82
C PRO A 126 0.12 -14.49 1.78
N LYS A 127 -1.10 -13.97 1.68
CA LYS A 127 -2.10 -14.46 0.73
C LYS A 127 -1.71 -14.08 -0.70
N LYS A 128 -1.93 -15.00 -1.64
CA LYS A 128 -1.72 -14.78 -3.08
C LYS A 128 -3.02 -14.33 -3.73
N SER A 129 -2.91 -13.49 -4.76
CA SER A 129 -4.02 -13.05 -5.58
C SER A 129 -3.80 -13.44 -7.04
N GLU A 130 -4.67 -14.26 -7.58
CA GLU A 130 -4.63 -14.63 -9.00
C GLU A 130 -4.90 -13.43 -9.92
N ILE A 131 -5.69 -12.46 -9.44
CA ILE A 131 -5.94 -11.19 -10.15
C ILE A 131 -4.63 -10.41 -10.31
N HIS A 132 -3.90 -10.19 -9.20
CA HIS A 132 -2.60 -9.52 -9.26
C HIS A 132 -1.61 -10.29 -10.14
N LYS A 133 -1.53 -11.60 -9.98
CA LYS A 133 -0.64 -12.46 -10.79
C LYS A 133 -0.87 -12.26 -12.28
N LYS A 134 -2.11 -12.32 -12.75
CA LYS A 134 -2.46 -12.07 -14.15
C LYS A 134 -1.98 -10.70 -14.63
N ILE A 135 -2.21 -9.64 -13.86
CA ILE A 135 -1.77 -8.29 -14.22
C ILE A 135 -0.23 -8.23 -14.29
N LEU A 136 0.45 -8.79 -13.28
CA LEU A 136 1.92 -8.78 -13.18
C LEU A 136 2.62 -9.56 -14.30
N GLU A 137 1.98 -10.58 -14.87
CA GLU A 137 2.50 -11.36 -16.01
C GLU A 137 2.58 -10.54 -17.31
N LYS A 138 1.93 -9.37 -17.38
CA LYS A 138 2.02 -8.46 -18.54
C LYS A 138 3.17 -7.47 -18.45
N LEU A 139 3.85 -7.40 -17.32
CA LEU A 139 4.95 -6.48 -17.12
C LEU A 139 6.20 -6.93 -17.87
N GLU A 140 6.90 -5.94 -18.39
CA GLU A 140 8.17 -6.08 -19.09
C GLU A 140 9.30 -5.43 -18.28
N PRO A 141 10.58 -5.70 -18.62
CA PRO A 141 11.70 -5.00 -18.01
C PRO A 141 11.54 -3.48 -18.10
N LYS A 142 11.81 -2.78 -17.01
CA LYS A 142 11.67 -1.32 -16.80
C LYS A 142 10.26 -0.84 -16.46
N ASP A 143 9.26 -1.70 -16.45
CA ASP A 143 7.96 -1.35 -15.88
C ASP A 143 8.07 -1.20 -14.36
N ILE A 144 7.19 -0.37 -13.79
CA ILE A 144 7.26 0.01 -12.39
C ILE A 144 5.90 -0.22 -11.73
N ILE A 145 5.95 -0.72 -10.51
CA ILE A 145 4.78 -0.78 -9.65
C ILE A 145 4.94 0.23 -8.52
N ILE A 146 3.92 1.02 -8.30
CA ILE A 146 3.79 1.92 -7.16
C ILE A 146 2.61 1.42 -6.32
N THR A 147 2.77 1.40 -5.00
CA THR A 147 1.64 1.10 -4.11
C THR A 147 1.71 1.89 -2.82
N PHE A 148 0.54 2.23 -2.32
CA PHE A 148 0.34 2.81 -1.00
C PHE A 148 -0.01 1.74 0.05
N ASN A 149 -0.20 0.49 -0.38
CA ASN A 149 -0.58 -0.62 0.49
C ASN A 149 0.60 -1.11 1.34
N TYR A 150 0.32 -1.48 2.58
CA TYR A 150 1.29 -2.07 3.51
C TYR A 150 1.47 -3.58 3.31
N ASP A 151 0.46 -4.25 2.75
CA ASP A 151 0.40 -5.71 2.61
C ASP A 151 1.46 -6.28 1.65
N LEU A 152 1.52 -7.59 1.55
CA LEU A 152 2.48 -8.32 0.71
C LEU A 152 1.80 -9.07 -0.45
N VAL A 153 0.58 -8.69 -0.80
CA VAL A 153 -0.20 -9.36 -1.84
C VAL A 153 0.50 -9.29 -3.19
N ILE A 154 1.07 -8.14 -3.54
CA ILE A 154 1.81 -7.95 -4.79
C ILE A 154 3.04 -8.85 -4.82
N GLU A 155 3.85 -8.83 -3.76
CA GLU A 155 5.08 -9.60 -3.64
C GLU A 155 4.83 -11.10 -3.76
N GLU A 156 3.77 -11.59 -3.14
CA GLU A 156 3.40 -13.02 -3.21
C GLU A 156 2.76 -13.42 -4.54
N SER A 157 2.23 -12.46 -5.28
CA SER A 157 1.56 -12.72 -6.56
C SER A 157 2.53 -12.78 -7.75
N PHE A 158 3.80 -12.43 -7.58
CA PHE A 158 4.79 -12.65 -8.63
C PHE A 158 4.99 -14.14 -8.88
N SER A 159 4.85 -14.55 -10.14
CA SER A 159 5.04 -15.94 -10.58
C SER A 159 6.51 -16.31 -10.76
N SER A 160 7.38 -15.32 -10.97
CA SER A 160 8.80 -15.53 -11.26
C SER A 160 9.70 -14.54 -10.53
N ALA A 161 10.72 -15.06 -9.88
CA ALA A 161 11.79 -14.27 -9.27
C ALA A 161 12.68 -13.52 -10.30
N ARG A 162 12.58 -13.89 -11.60
CA ARG A 162 13.32 -13.21 -12.68
C ARG A 162 12.81 -11.81 -12.97
N LEU A 163 11.50 -11.54 -12.78
CA LEU A 163 10.96 -10.19 -12.94
C LEU A 163 11.19 -9.36 -11.69
N TRP A 164 10.94 -9.92 -10.54
CA TRP A 164 11.06 -9.23 -9.25
C TRP A 164 11.54 -10.18 -8.16
N ASN A 165 12.46 -9.74 -7.34
CA ASN A 165 12.91 -10.46 -6.16
C ASN A 165 13.09 -9.53 -4.96
N LEU A 166 13.04 -10.09 -3.76
CA LEU A 166 13.07 -9.33 -2.50
C LEU A 166 14.41 -8.62 -2.24
N ILE A 167 15.51 -9.04 -2.86
CA ILE A 167 16.86 -8.51 -2.57
C ILE A 167 17.00 -7.08 -3.09
N ASP A 168 16.53 -6.82 -4.29
CA ASP A 168 16.71 -5.55 -4.99
C ASP A 168 15.44 -5.02 -5.66
N GLY A 169 14.35 -5.79 -5.68
CA GLY A 169 13.11 -5.43 -6.35
C GLY A 169 12.39 -4.21 -5.78
N TYR A 170 12.72 -3.79 -4.57
CA TYR A 170 12.23 -2.51 -4.04
C TYR A 170 13.07 -1.30 -4.49
N GLY A 171 14.14 -1.49 -5.27
CA GLY A 171 14.99 -0.38 -5.75
C GLY A 171 15.75 0.36 -4.65
N ILE A 172 15.93 -0.26 -3.48
CA ILE A 172 16.60 0.34 -2.31
C ILE A 172 17.75 -0.53 -1.79
N GLN A 173 18.65 0.12 -1.07
CA GLN A 173 19.72 -0.59 -0.39
C GLN A 173 19.18 -1.38 0.81
N THR A 174 19.39 -2.70 0.80
CA THR A 174 19.05 -3.59 1.89
C THR A 174 20.27 -3.95 2.74
N SER A 175 20.06 -4.30 4.03
CA SER A 175 21.13 -4.76 4.90
C SER A 175 21.67 -6.13 4.43
N GLY A 176 22.95 -6.43 4.71
CA GLY A 176 23.55 -7.73 4.40
C GLY A 176 22.82 -8.93 5.03
N LYS A 177 22.20 -8.74 6.20
CA LYS A 177 21.34 -9.75 6.83
C LYS A 177 20.07 -10.05 6.04
N THR A 178 19.53 -9.06 5.32
CA THR A 178 18.39 -9.24 4.41
C THR A 178 18.73 -10.21 3.28
N LYS A 179 19.91 -10.09 2.68
CA LYS A 179 20.35 -10.96 1.57
C LYS A 179 20.31 -12.43 1.95
N GLY A 180 20.76 -12.80 3.14
CA GLY A 180 20.73 -14.18 3.62
C GLY A 180 19.31 -14.73 3.82
N TRP A 181 18.38 -13.90 4.27
CA TRP A 181 16.97 -14.28 4.40
C TRP A 181 16.29 -14.40 3.03
N ALA A 182 16.51 -13.44 2.15
CA ALA A 182 15.94 -13.43 0.83
C ALA A 182 16.36 -14.64 0.00
N LYS A 183 17.63 -15.07 0.08
CA LYS A 183 18.11 -16.27 -0.60
C LYS A 183 17.35 -17.53 -0.17
N ARG A 184 17.04 -17.69 1.12
CA ARG A 184 16.27 -18.84 1.60
C ARG A 184 14.82 -18.84 1.14
N TRP A 185 14.19 -17.67 1.11
CA TRP A 185 12.81 -17.54 0.64
C TRP A 185 12.70 -17.75 -0.87
N LEU A 186 13.69 -17.29 -1.63
CA LEU A 186 13.73 -17.40 -3.08
C LEU A 186 14.11 -18.78 -3.57
N SER A 187 14.70 -19.64 -2.73
CA SER A 187 14.96 -21.05 -3.12
C SER A 187 13.68 -21.79 -3.55
N ASP A 188 12.55 -21.41 -2.98
CA ASP A 188 11.24 -21.96 -3.33
C ASP A 188 10.62 -21.35 -4.60
N LYS A 189 11.23 -20.29 -5.17
CA LYS A 189 10.75 -19.52 -6.33
C LYS A 189 11.75 -19.50 -7.49
N GLU A 190 12.53 -20.54 -7.67
CA GLU A 190 13.52 -20.66 -8.75
C GLU A 190 14.49 -19.47 -8.83
N TYR A 191 15.04 -19.05 -7.71
CA TYR A 191 16.02 -17.98 -7.67
C TYR A 191 17.28 -18.33 -8.46
N ILE A 192 17.54 -17.55 -9.52
CA ILE A 192 18.79 -17.64 -10.27
C ILE A 192 19.81 -16.70 -9.62
N ASN A 193 20.90 -17.28 -9.14
CA ASN A 193 21.94 -16.56 -8.41
C ASN A 193 22.54 -15.45 -9.29
N GLY A 194 22.43 -14.20 -8.85
CA GLY A 194 23.00 -13.02 -9.55
C GLY A 194 22.07 -12.26 -10.48
N GLU A 195 20.87 -12.76 -10.81
CA GLU A 195 19.92 -11.97 -11.59
C GLU A 195 19.31 -10.84 -10.75
N LYS A 196 19.34 -9.64 -11.32
CA LYS A 196 18.68 -8.45 -10.74
C LYS A 196 17.21 -8.44 -11.13
N SER A 197 16.37 -7.87 -10.26
CA SER A 197 14.99 -7.55 -10.62
C SER A 197 14.94 -6.66 -11.86
N LYS A 198 14.06 -6.99 -12.78
CA LYS A 198 13.88 -6.25 -14.03
C LYS A 198 12.86 -5.12 -13.90
N ILE A 199 12.01 -5.22 -12.89
CA ILE A 199 11.02 -4.20 -12.50
C ILE A 199 11.25 -3.78 -11.06
N SER A 200 10.69 -2.66 -10.66
CA SER A 200 10.74 -2.18 -9.27
C SER A 200 9.35 -2.04 -8.66
N LEU A 201 9.24 -2.40 -7.39
CA LEU A 201 8.05 -2.22 -6.57
C LEU A 201 8.29 -1.11 -5.53
N LEU A 202 7.68 0.05 -5.73
CA LEU A 202 7.83 1.22 -4.87
C LEU A 202 6.67 1.29 -3.88
N LYS A 203 6.93 0.97 -2.61
CA LYS A 203 5.92 1.04 -1.53
C LYS A 203 6.06 2.38 -0.81
N LEU A 204 5.23 3.35 -1.20
CA LEU A 204 5.37 4.74 -0.74
C LEU A 204 5.02 4.94 0.73
N HIS A 205 4.19 4.06 1.29
CA HIS A 205 3.82 4.10 2.71
C HIS A 205 4.54 3.04 3.56
N GLY A 206 5.53 2.34 3.00
CA GLY A 206 6.24 1.27 3.72
C GLY A 206 5.57 -0.09 3.61
N SER A 207 5.97 -1.04 4.45
CA SER A 207 5.53 -2.43 4.29
C SER A 207 5.56 -3.22 5.60
N LEU A 208 4.68 -4.21 5.71
CA LEU A 208 4.61 -5.13 6.85
C LEU A 208 5.89 -5.96 7.04
N ASN A 209 6.72 -6.10 6.01
CA ASN A 209 7.98 -6.85 6.06
C ASN A 209 9.23 -5.96 6.15
N TRP A 210 9.05 -4.66 6.39
CA TRP A 210 10.16 -3.71 6.51
C TRP A 210 10.46 -3.33 7.95
N LYS A 211 11.75 -3.28 8.29
CA LYS A 211 12.24 -2.76 9.56
C LYS A 211 13.39 -1.80 9.31
N SER A 212 13.39 -0.65 9.98
CA SER A 212 14.51 0.27 9.89
C SER A 212 15.79 -0.39 10.43
N TYR A 213 16.88 -0.21 9.72
CA TYR A 213 18.22 -0.57 10.14
C TYR A 213 19.11 0.67 9.99
N ASN A 214 19.69 1.15 11.07
CA ASN A 214 20.53 2.37 11.14
C ASN A 214 19.93 3.65 10.51
N GLY A 215 18.62 3.74 10.41
CA GLY A 215 17.91 4.94 9.90
C GLY A 215 17.94 5.17 8.40
N THR A 216 18.83 4.51 7.64
CA THR A 216 19.01 4.74 6.20
C THR A 216 18.78 3.51 5.34
N THR A 217 18.96 2.32 5.90
CA THR A 217 18.77 1.04 5.21
C THR A 217 17.57 0.31 5.79
N ILE A 218 17.01 -0.57 4.98
CA ILE A 218 15.91 -1.44 5.38
C ILE A 218 16.41 -2.86 5.57
N ARG A 219 15.97 -3.50 6.64
CA ARG A 219 16.04 -4.96 6.78
C ARG A 219 14.71 -5.53 6.34
N LEU A 220 14.73 -6.42 5.38
CA LEU A 220 13.56 -7.09 4.82
C LEU A 220 13.45 -8.51 5.39
N LYS A 221 12.22 -8.99 5.48
CA LYS A 221 11.89 -10.41 5.64
C LYS A 221 10.94 -10.84 4.52
N PRO A 222 10.92 -12.11 4.15
CA PRO A 222 9.94 -12.63 3.19
C PRO A 222 8.50 -12.61 3.73
N LYS A 223 8.34 -12.59 5.03
CA LYS A 223 7.08 -12.58 5.77
C LYS A 223 6.99 -11.33 6.65
N PRO A 224 5.80 -10.94 7.09
CA PRO A 224 5.65 -9.85 8.06
C PRO A 224 6.52 -10.05 9.30
N TYR A 225 6.94 -8.93 9.89
CA TYR A 225 7.72 -8.95 11.14
C TYR A 225 6.83 -9.33 12.32
N LEU A 226 6.66 -10.63 12.54
CA LEU A 226 5.94 -11.19 13.65
C LEU A 226 6.92 -11.88 14.59
N VAL A 227 6.70 -11.74 15.89
CA VAL A 227 7.43 -12.47 16.92
C VAL A 227 6.43 -13.33 17.68
N SER A 228 6.57 -14.66 17.58
CA SER A 228 5.86 -15.58 18.48
C SER A 228 6.53 -15.55 19.85
N THR A 229 5.75 -15.38 20.90
CA THR A 229 6.24 -15.54 22.27
C THR A 229 6.12 -17.00 22.70
N ARG A 230 6.96 -17.43 23.70
CA ARG A 230 6.90 -18.78 24.30
C ARG A 230 5.50 -19.16 24.84
N LYS A 231 4.58 -18.21 24.99
CA LYS A 231 3.18 -18.43 25.44
C LYS A 231 2.18 -18.40 24.27
N GLY A 232 2.61 -18.62 23.03
CA GLY A 232 1.72 -18.61 21.85
C GLY A 232 1.14 -17.23 21.48
N LYS A 233 1.53 -16.15 22.18
CA LYS A 233 1.07 -14.80 21.86
C LYS A 233 1.91 -14.25 20.71
N ILE A 234 1.25 -13.75 19.69
CA ILE A 234 1.89 -13.03 18.59
C ILE A 234 2.19 -11.61 19.07
N ARG A 235 3.46 -11.21 19.00
CA ARG A 235 3.90 -9.82 19.15
C ARG A 235 4.36 -9.31 17.80
N PHE A 236 4.00 -8.08 17.51
CA PHE A 236 4.45 -7.39 16.29
C PHE A 236 5.73 -6.62 16.61
N GLU A 237 6.77 -6.81 15.80
CA GLU A 237 7.92 -5.93 15.86
C GLU A 237 7.56 -4.56 15.29
N LYS A 238 8.30 -3.52 15.69
CA LYS A 238 8.17 -2.20 15.08
C LYS A 238 8.58 -2.28 13.62
N ILE A 239 7.60 -2.18 12.74
CA ILE A 239 7.77 -2.17 11.29
C ILE A 239 7.84 -0.74 10.75
N LEU A 240 8.36 -0.59 9.54
CA LEU A 240 8.50 0.69 8.87
C LEU A 240 7.28 0.93 7.98
N ILE A 241 6.28 1.60 8.53
CA ILE A 241 5.11 2.09 7.81
C ILE A 241 4.95 3.60 8.06
N LEU A 242 4.42 4.32 7.08
CA LEU A 242 3.90 5.67 7.25
C LEU A 242 2.42 5.55 7.56
N ALA A 243 2.04 5.95 8.75
CA ALA A 243 0.64 6.01 9.13
C ALA A 243 -0.12 7.02 8.25
N PRO A 244 -1.44 6.86 8.10
CA PRO A 244 -2.26 7.69 7.21
C PRO A 244 -2.54 9.07 7.81
N GLY A 245 -1.52 9.89 7.98
CA GLY A 245 -1.60 11.26 8.48
C GLY A 245 -1.00 12.28 7.52
N TRP A 246 -1.14 13.56 7.81
CA TRP A 246 -0.56 14.62 6.99
C TRP A 246 0.91 14.91 7.31
N ASN A 247 1.39 14.63 8.52
CA ASN A 247 2.79 14.81 8.90
C ASN A 247 3.65 13.58 8.50
N LYS A 248 3.46 13.06 7.29
CA LYS A 248 4.27 11.96 6.76
C LYS A 248 5.69 12.44 6.49
N ARG A 249 6.66 11.97 7.26
CA ARG A 249 8.07 12.36 7.10
C ARG A 249 8.72 11.63 5.93
N VAL A 250 8.34 12.04 4.72
CA VAL A 250 8.90 11.52 3.46
C VAL A 250 10.20 12.20 3.05
N ASP A 251 10.59 13.27 3.74
CA ASP A 251 11.85 14.01 3.58
C ASP A 251 13.09 13.20 3.97
N LYS A 252 12.91 12.10 4.72
CA LYS A 252 13.98 11.22 5.19
C LYS A 252 14.03 9.89 4.45
N ASN A 253 15.24 9.33 4.35
CA ASN A 253 15.40 7.96 3.85
C ASN A 253 14.73 6.96 4.80
N PRO A 254 14.17 5.86 4.29
CA PRO A 254 14.20 5.45 2.88
C PRO A 254 13.13 6.10 2.00
N TYR A 255 12.10 6.73 2.59
CA TYR A 255 10.94 7.25 1.87
C TYR A 255 11.29 8.29 0.82
N LYS A 256 12.22 9.21 1.12
CA LYS A 256 12.68 10.22 0.16
C LYS A 256 13.11 9.62 -1.19
N LYS A 257 13.79 8.47 -1.16
CA LYS A 257 14.20 7.76 -2.39
C LYS A 257 13.01 7.20 -3.14
N PHE A 258 12.06 6.58 -2.45
CA PHE A 258 10.86 6.01 -3.09
C PHE A 258 9.99 7.07 -3.75
N TRP A 259 9.71 8.15 -3.03
CA TRP A 259 8.88 9.24 -3.55
C TRP A 259 9.54 9.94 -4.74
N ARG A 260 10.87 10.16 -4.68
CA ARG A 260 11.63 10.70 -5.81
C ARG A 260 11.57 9.77 -7.01
N GLU A 261 11.78 8.47 -6.80
CA GLU A 261 11.77 7.49 -7.90
C GLU A 261 10.39 7.36 -8.50
N ALA A 262 9.33 7.29 -7.68
CA ALA A 262 7.95 7.27 -8.14
C ALA A 262 7.64 8.47 -9.04
N ARG A 263 8.05 9.68 -8.65
CA ARG A 263 7.90 10.88 -9.48
C ARG A 263 8.59 10.72 -10.82
N LEU A 264 9.87 10.33 -10.84
CA LEU A 264 10.65 10.18 -12.07
C LEU A 264 10.03 9.15 -13.04
N GLN A 265 9.51 8.07 -12.51
CA GLN A 265 8.89 7.02 -13.32
C GLN A 265 7.52 7.44 -13.85
N LEU A 266 6.71 8.11 -13.04
CA LEU A 266 5.44 8.69 -13.47
C LEU A 266 5.63 9.78 -14.55
N GLU A 267 6.72 10.53 -14.51
CA GLU A 267 7.07 11.52 -15.55
C GLU A 267 7.49 10.89 -16.88
N LYS A 268 7.87 9.60 -16.91
CA LYS A 268 8.43 8.93 -18.09
C LYS A 268 7.52 7.87 -18.70
N CYS A 269 6.56 7.35 -17.95
CA CYS A 269 5.73 6.25 -18.42
C CYS A 269 4.89 6.64 -19.65
N LYS A 270 4.63 5.68 -20.52
CA LYS A 270 3.72 5.85 -21.66
C LYS A 270 2.31 5.38 -21.32
N THR A 271 2.22 4.40 -20.44
CA THR A 271 0.96 3.88 -19.91
C THR A 271 0.93 4.03 -18.39
N LEU A 272 -0.14 4.59 -17.87
CA LEU A 272 -0.44 4.64 -16.44
C LEU A 272 -1.68 3.80 -16.16
N MET A 273 -1.58 2.89 -15.21
CA MET A 273 -2.71 2.08 -14.73
C MET A 273 -2.96 2.40 -13.26
N ILE A 274 -4.18 2.77 -12.89
CA ILE A 274 -4.59 3.07 -11.53
C ILE A 274 -5.67 2.08 -11.13
N LEU A 275 -5.32 1.17 -10.23
CA LEU A 275 -6.10 -0.02 -9.92
C LEU A 275 -6.47 -0.04 -8.43
N GLY A 276 -7.75 0.19 -8.13
CA GLY A 276 -8.28 0.18 -6.77
C GLY A 276 -7.66 1.20 -5.83
N TYR A 277 -7.22 2.35 -6.35
CA TYR A 277 -6.71 3.47 -5.58
C TYR A 277 -7.64 4.67 -5.72
N SER A 278 -8.26 5.08 -4.63
CA SER A 278 -9.27 6.13 -4.64
C SER A 278 -8.72 7.55 -4.58
N LEU A 279 -7.42 7.74 -4.36
CA LEU A 279 -6.79 9.04 -4.10
C LEU A 279 -7.59 9.83 -3.03
N PRO A 280 -7.59 9.37 -1.78
CA PRO A 280 -8.37 10.03 -0.74
C PRO A 280 -7.86 11.46 -0.52
N GLU A 281 -8.79 12.40 -0.29
CA GLU A 281 -8.48 13.83 -0.08
C GLU A 281 -7.49 14.08 1.06
N THR A 282 -7.41 13.13 1.98
CA THR A 282 -6.50 13.15 3.12
C THR A 282 -5.06 12.82 2.75
N ASP A 283 -4.79 12.17 1.61
CA ASP A 283 -3.44 11.84 1.16
C ASP A 283 -2.82 12.98 0.33
N LEU A 284 -2.58 14.12 0.98
CA LEU A 284 -2.06 15.34 0.35
C LEU A 284 -0.74 15.11 -0.39
N LEU A 285 0.10 14.19 0.08
CA LEU A 285 1.37 13.90 -0.58
C LEU A 285 1.16 13.18 -1.91
N ALA A 286 0.23 12.23 -1.99
CA ALA A 286 -0.12 11.57 -3.25
C ALA A 286 -0.75 12.55 -4.22
N HIS A 287 -1.67 13.41 -3.75
CA HIS A 287 -2.24 14.49 -4.56
C HIS A 287 -1.15 15.39 -5.14
N SER A 288 -0.22 15.87 -4.29
CA SER A 288 0.87 16.75 -4.71
C SER A 288 1.80 16.06 -5.70
N LEU A 289 2.13 14.78 -5.48
CA LEU A 289 2.94 13.99 -6.39
C LEU A 289 2.32 13.92 -7.78
N LEU A 290 1.04 13.50 -7.86
CA LEU A 290 0.35 13.32 -9.14
C LEU A 290 0.12 14.65 -9.85
N ALA A 291 -0.29 15.70 -9.14
CA ALA A 291 -0.46 17.04 -9.72
C ALA A 291 0.87 17.60 -10.28
N GLU A 292 1.98 17.40 -9.58
CA GLU A 292 3.29 17.84 -10.06
C GLU A 292 3.75 17.06 -11.30
N VAL A 293 3.49 15.77 -11.36
CA VAL A 293 3.74 14.93 -12.55
C VAL A 293 2.92 15.44 -13.73
N VAL A 294 1.63 15.69 -13.55
CA VAL A 294 0.75 16.20 -14.60
C VAL A 294 1.26 17.55 -15.11
N ARG A 295 1.54 18.48 -14.21
CA ARG A 295 2.08 19.80 -14.56
C ARG A 295 3.39 19.71 -15.33
N THR A 296 4.30 18.85 -14.89
CA THR A 296 5.61 18.66 -15.53
C THR A 296 5.48 18.07 -16.94
N ARG A 297 4.59 17.09 -17.12
CA ARG A 297 4.35 16.46 -18.43
C ARG A 297 3.70 17.43 -19.41
N ALA A 298 2.68 18.14 -18.97
CA ALA A 298 2.01 19.16 -19.79
C ALA A 298 2.99 20.27 -20.24
N ALA A 299 3.85 20.75 -19.33
CA ALA A 299 4.84 21.77 -19.64
C ALA A 299 5.94 21.31 -20.64
N ARG A 300 6.14 19.99 -20.78
CA ARG A 300 7.14 19.41 -21.71
C ARG A 300 6.53 18.79 -22.96
N ASP A 301 5.22 18.86 -23.14
CA ASP A 301 4.49 18.14 -24.20
C ASP A 301 4.81 16.61 -24.24
N ASP A 302 5.22 16.03 -23.10
CA ASP A 302 5.47 14.58 -22.98
C ASP A 302 4.23 13.88 -22.46
N PHE A 303 3.26 13.69 -23.34
CA PHE A 303 1.95 13.19 -22.99
C PHE A 303 1.90 11.68 -22.75
N LEU A 304 1.05 11.27 -21.78
CA LEU A 304 0.61 9.90 -21.62
C LEU A 304 -0.11 9.41 -22.87
N LYS A 305 0.17 8.20 -23.27
CA LYS A 305 -0.52 7.53 -24.38
C LYS A 305 -1.77 6.80 -23.94
N GLN A 306 -1.73 6.23 -22.74
CA GLN A 306 -2.80 5.39 -22.21
C GLN A 306 -2.96 5.61 -20.72
N LEU A 307 -4.20 5.78 -20.27
CA LEU A 307 -4.60 5.82 -18.86
C LEU A 307 -5.67 4.75 -18.64
N TYR A 308 -5.37 3.78 -17.76
CA TYR A 308 -6.30 2.72 -17.39
C TYR A 308 -6.76 2.95 -15.95
N LEU A 309 -8.06 2.90 -15.73
CA LEU A 309 -8.69 3.15 -14.44
C LEU A 309 -9.60 1.98 -14.08
N ALA A 310 -9.37 1.35 -12.94
CA ALA A 310 -10.22 0.28 -12.42
C ALA A 310 -10.62 0.58 -10.97
N ASP A 311 -11.86 0.98 -10.77
CA ASP A 311 -12.47 1.26 -9.47
C ASP A 311 -13.99 1.14 -9.58
N PRO A 312 -14.71 0.53 -8.62
CA PRO A 312 -16.17 0.42 -8.66
C PRO A 312 -16.88 1.77 -8.55
N ASN A 313 -16.22 2.80 -8.04
CA ASN A 313 -16.78 4.13 -7.90
C ASN A 313 -16.44 5.01 -9.11
N GLU A 314 -17.47 5.38 -9.89
CA GLU A 314 -17.31 6.25 -11.08
C GLU A 314 -16.71 7.61 -10.73
N SER A 315 -17.07 8.22 -9.59
CA SER A 315 -16.54 9.52 -9.20
C SER A 315 -15.02 9.49 -8.94
N VAL A 316 -14.47 8.34 -8.55
CA VAL A 316 -13.02 8.14 -8.44
C VAL A 316 -12.37 8.17 -9.82
N LYS A 317 -12.95 7.47 -10.79
CA LYS A 317 -12.44 7.45 -12.16
C LYS A 317 -12.51 8.82 -12.81
N GLU A 318 -13.61 9.55 -12.61
CA GLU A 318 -13.75 10.93 -13.12
C GLU A 318 -12.66 11.86 -12.55
N ARG A 319 -12.42 11.84 -11.25
CA ARG A 319 -11.35 12.64 -10.63
C ARG A 319 -9.97 12.37 -11.25
N PHE A 320 -9.66 11.12 -11.57
CA PHE A 320 -8.41 10.80 -12.25
C PHE A 320 -8.39 11.27 -13.70
N VAL A 321 -9.50 11.19 -14.42
CA VAL A 321 -9.60 11.74 -15.79
C VAL A 321 -9.38 13.24 -15.76
N GLU A 322 -10.08 13.96 -14.91
CA GLU A 322 -9.92 15.40 -14.73
C GLU A 322 -8.47 15.77 -14.39
N LEU A 323 -7.88 15.09 -13.40
CA LEU A 323 -6.51 15.32 -13.00
C LEU A 323 -5.52 15.10 -14.15
N PHE A 324 -5.65 14.01 -14.92
CA PHE A 324 -4.67 13.64 -15.95
C PHE A 324 -4.97 14.21 -17.33
N THR A 325 -6.12 14.86 -17.57
CA THR A 325 -6.46 15.46 -18.85
C THR A 325 -5.34 16.34 -19.43
N PRO A 326 -4.67 17.23 -18.67
CA PRO A 326 -3.57 18.02 -19.22
C PRO A 326 -2.35 17.20 -19.64
N ALA A 327 -2.15 16.04 -19.02
CA ALA A 327 -1.02 15.14 -19.31
C ALA A 327 -1.34 14.09 -20.39
N LEU A 328 -2.59 13.92 -20.79
CA LEU A 328 -3.00 13.00 -21.85
C LEU A 328 -2.80 13.61 -23.25
N GLY A 329 -2.91 14.90 -23.37
CA GLY A 329 -2.86 15.59 -24.66
C GLY A 329 -3.96 15.12 -25.65
N PRO A 330 -3.88 15.53 -26.90
CA PRO A 330 -4.95 15.30 -27.88
C PRO A 330 -5.08 13.83 -28.34
N HIS A 331 -4.09 12.99 -28.11
CA HIS A 331 -4.04 11.59 -28.57
C HIS A 331 -4.02 10.56 -27.43
N GLY A 332 -4.10 11.01 -26.19
CA GLY A 332 -4.16 10.12 -25.03
C GLY A 332 -5.49 9.37 -24.97
N LYS A 333 -5.43 8.08 -24.62
CA LYS A 333 -6.62 7.23 -24.51
C LYS A 333 -6.90 6.89 -23.07
N VAL A 334 -8.18 6.97 -22.67
CA VAL A 334 -8.64 6.57 -21.33
C VAL A 334 -9.47 5.30 -21.44
N PHE A 335 -9.14 4.32 -20.61
CA PHE A 335 -9.84 3.04 -20.51
C PHE A 335 -10.37 2.88 -19.09
N ARG A 336 -11.67 2.59 -18.96
CA ARG A 336 -12.37 2.49 -17.68
C ARG A 336 -12.90 1.07 -17.47
N TYR A 337 -12.72 0.54 -16.29
CA TYR A 337 -13.18 -0.76 -15.86
C TYR A 337 -13.95 -0.62 -14.55
N HIS A 338 -14.93 -1.49 -14.35
CA HIS A 338 -15.72 -1.46 -13.13
C HIS A 338 -14.83 -1.76 -11.90
N ASP A 339 -13.97 -2.76 -12.00
CA ASP A 339 -13.07 -3.16 -10.92
C ASP A 339 -11.77 -3.81 -11.44
N VAL A 340 -10.91 -4.21 -10.52
CA VAL A 340 -9.62 -4.83 -10.84
C VAL A 340 -9.79 -6.24 -11.39
N GLU A 341 -10.88 -6.95 -11.06
CA GLU A 341 -11.19 -8.27 -11.62
C GLU A 341 -11.58 -8.16 -13.10
N GLU A 342 -12.47 -7.23 -13.46
CA GLU A 342 -12.81 -6.96 -14.85
C GLU A 342 -11.57 -6.54 -15.65
N PHE A 343 -10.77 -5.62 -15.11
CA PHE A 343 -9.51 -5.21 -15.74
C PHE A 343 -8.61 -6.41 -16.00
N SER A 344 -8.41 -7.30 -15.00
CA SER A 344 -7.53 -8.46 -15.12
C SER A 344 -7.97 -9.46 -16.19
N LYS A 345 -9.27 -9.55 -16.45
CA LYS A 345 -9.83 -10.40 -17.51
C LYS A 345 -9.58 -9.76 -18.88
N LYS A 346 -9.85 -8.48 -19.01
CA LYS A 346 -9.79 -7.75 -20.30
C LYS A 346 -8.39 -7.35 -20.73
N ILE A 347 -7.40 -7.31 -19.83
CA ILE A 347 -6.00 -7.02 -20.22
C ILE A 347 -5.40 -8.15 -21.08
N TYR A 348 -6.02 -9.33 -21.14
CA TYR A 348 -5.61 -10.47 -21.95
C TYR A 348 -6.33 -10.53 -23.29
N GLU A 349 -7.48 -9.89 -23.42
CA GLU A 349 -8.22 -9.76 -24.68
C GLU A 349 -7.66 -8.62 -25.53
#